data_366fd382e31c6195f27a8a02524e8fbf
#
_entry.id   366fd382e31c6195f27a8a02524e8fbf
#
_cell.length_a   1.000
_cell.length_b   1.000
_cell.length_c   1.000
_cell.angle_alpha   90.00
_cell.angle_beta   90.00
_cell.angle_gamma   90.00
#
_symmetry.space_group_name_H-M   'P 1'
#
loop_
_entity.id
_entity.type
_entity.pdbx_description
1 polymer ?
#
loop_
_entity_poly.entity_id
_entity_poly.type
_entity_poly.pdbx_seq_one_letter_code
_entity_poly.pdbx_strand_id
1 'polypeptide(L)'
;MAQIFHRSTNTISRLSIYGLVFVLAGLAWTAAEVQRSPYVTTQGVAPEQPVPFSHQHHVAGIGIDCRYCHTSVETSGFAGLPPTKTCMNCHSQIWNDSPMLEPVRASFRDDRSLVWTRVHDLPDFVYFNHSIHVAKGVGCATCHGPVDQMPLMYQAQSLQMEWCLACHRAPEQFLRPRQQVFNMTYQPPSPEHPLTLEGHLMVPGQPAAEGFTSQLELGRALAKKYRLRRVEGLTSCSTCHR
;
A
#
# COMPACT_ATOMS: atom_id res chain seq x y z
N MET A 1 -31.31 61.63 3.93
CA MET A 1 -31.87 60.29 3.88
C MET A 1 -31.98 59.76 5.30
N ALA A 2 -33.15 59.31 5.73
CA ALA A 2 -33.36 58.77 7.06
C ALA A 2 -32.67 57.40 7.19
N GLN A 3 -31.85 57.24 8.22
CA GLN A 3 -31.21 55.95 8.52
C GLN A 3 -32.26 55.01 9.10
N ILE A 4 -32.61 53.94 8.37
CA ILE A 4 -33.65 52.98 8.77
C ILE A 4 -33.13 52.03 9.86
N PHE A 5 -31.85 51.65 9.79
CA PHE A 5 -31.23 50.69 10.68
C PHE A 5 -30.32 51.37 11.74
N HIS A 6 -30.24 50.78 12.93
CA HIS A 6 -29.33 51.25 13.96
C HIS A 6 -27.86 51.13 13.55
N ARG A 7 -26.97 52.00 14.06
CA ARG A 7 -25.53 52.05 13.68
C ARG A 7 -24.82 50.70 13.89
N SER A 8 -25.23 49.91 14.86
CA SER A 8 -24.64 48.60 15.15
C SER A 8 -24.98 47.52 14.12
N THR A 9 -26.00 47.72 13.26
CA THR A 9 -26.43 46.74 12.29
C THR A 9 -25.31 46.38 11.30
N ASN A 10 -24.49 47.36 10.89
CA ASN A 10 -23.35 47.09 10.02
C ASN A 10 -22.28 46.21 10.67
N THR A 11 -22.04 46.43 11.98
CA THR A 11 -21.09 45.61 12.74
C THR A 11 -21.63 44.20 12.93
N ILE A 12 -22.91 44.09 13.34
CA ILE A 12 -23.58 42.81 13.51
C ILE A 12 -23.57 42.02 12.18
N SER A 13 -23.93 42.67 11.04
CA SER A 13 -23.92 42.02 9.73
C SER A 13 -22.53 41.51 9.35
N ARG A 14 -21.48 42.32 9.58
CA ARG A 14 -20.10 41.90 9.30
C ARG A 14 -19.69 40.73 10.18
N LEU A 15 -19.95 40.82 11.48
CA LEU A 15 -19.59 39.74 12.40
C LEU A 15 -20.35 38.46 12.10
N SER A 16 -21.66 38.52 11.78
CA SER A 16 -22.42 37.33 11.41
C SER A 16 -21.97 36.69 10.11
N ILE A 17 -21.68 37.52 9.07
CA ILE A 17 -21.19 36.99 7.78
C ILE A 17 -19.81 36.34 7.95
N TYR A 18 -18.86 37.08 8.54
CA TYR A 18 -17.51 36.52 8.74
C TYR A 18 -17.53 35.35 9.71
N GLY A 19 -18.30 35.42 10.80
CA GLY A 19 -18.47 34.33 11.75
C GLY A 19 -19.02 33.08 11.08
N LEU A 20 -20.05 33.21 10.21
CA LEU A 20 -20.59 32.09 9.45
C LEU A 20 -19.57 31.49 8.51
N VAL A 21 -18.81 32.34 7.75
CA VAL A 21 -17.76 31.88 6.86
C VAL A 21 -16.69 31.10 7.63
N PHE A 22 -16.23 31.61 8.77
CA PHE A 22 -15.25 30.93 9.62
C PHE A 22 -15.77 29.60 10.17
N VAL A 23 -17.02 29.55 10.60
CA VAL A 23 -17.63 28.30 11.11
C VAL A 23 -17.74 27.28 9.99
N LEU A 24 -18.23 27.66 8.80
CA LEU A 24 -18.36 26.75 7.66
C LEU A 24 -16.97 26.26 7.17
N ALA A 25 -15.99 27.15 7.09
CA ALA A 25 -14.63 26.79 6.75
C ALA A 25 -14.01 25.83 7.78
N GLY A 26 -14.20 26.09 9.06
CA GLY A 26 -13.75 25.22 10.14
C GLY A 26 -14.41 23.83 10.11
N LEU A 27 -15.71 23.77 9.88
CA LEU A 27 -16.44 22.50 9.71
C LEU A 27 -15.95 21.71 8.50
N ALA A 28 -15.77 22.39 7.35
CA ALA A 28 -15.26 21.75 6.14
C ALA A 28 -13.84 21.22 6.35
N TRP A 29 -12.96 22.00 7.00
CA TRP A 29 -11.60 21.56 7.33
C TRP A 29 -11.61 20.36 8.29
N THR A 30 -12.39 20.44 9.38
CA THR A 30 -12.52 19.33 10.35
C THR A 30 -13.03 18.06 9.65
N ALA A 31 -14.04 18.18 8.79
CA ALA A 31 -14.55 17.03 8.02
C ALA A 31 -13.46 16.43 7.13
N ALA A 32 -12.66 17.27 6.46
CA ALA A 32 -11.55 16.80 5.63
C ALA A 32 -10.47 16.08 6.44
N GLU A 33 -10.12 16.56 7.63
CA GLU A 33 -9.15 15.89 8.51
C GLU A 33 -9.69 14.57 9.08
N VAL A 34 -10.96 14.52 9.47
CA VAL A 34 -11.59 13.27 9.93
C VAL A 34 -11.59 12.23 8.83
N GLN A 35 -11.90 12.60 7.58
CA GLN A 35 -11.88 11.69 6.44
C GLN A 35 -10.49 11.13 6.14
N ARG A 36 -9.43 11.87 6.46
CA ARG A 36 -8.04 11.42 6.29
C ARG A 36 -7.48 10.67 7.48
N SER A 37 -8.16 10.72 8.60
CA SER A 37 -7.69 10.12 9.84
C SER A 37 -7.72 8.58 9.80
N PRO A 38 -6.91 7.91 10.64
CA PRO A 38 -6.96 6.46 10.83
C PRO A 38 -8.33 5.95 11.28
N TYR A 39 -9.15 6.81 11.89
CA TYR A 39 -10.52 6.47 12.29
C TYR A 39 -11.41 6.08 11.09
N VAL A 40 -11.27 6.78 9.96
CA VAL A 40 -12.02 6.49 8.73
C VAL A 40 -11.28 5.51 7.83
N THR A 41 -9.97 5.68 7.69
CA THR A 41 -9.15 4.86 6.79
C THR A 41 -8.78 3.50 7.37
N THR A 42 -9.01 3.27 8.66
CA THR A 42 -8.57 2.06 9.40
C THR A 42 -7.06 1.78 9.32
N GLN A 43 -6.28 2.78 8.91
CA GLN A 43 -4.82 2.67 8.82
C GLN A 43 -4.22 2.30 10.19
N GLY A 44 -3.35 1.30 10.21
CA GLY A 44 -2.70 0.81 11.42
C GLY A 44 -3.58 -0.11 12.28
N VAL A 45 -4.82 -0.37 11.89
CA VAL A 45 -5.73 -1.27 12.63
C VAL A 45 -5.67 -2.67 12.03
N ALA A 46 -5.37 -3.67 12.86
CA ALA A 46 -5.42 -5.07 12.48
C ALA A 46 -6.84 -5.61 12.77
N PRO A 47 -7.65 -5.91 11.75
CA PRO A 47 -8.99 -6.46 11.95
C PRO A 47 -8.90 -7.93 12.41
N GLU A 48 -9.94 -8.40 13.10
CA GLU A 48 -10.08 -9.79 13.46
C GLU A 48 -10.14 -10.68 12.22
N GLN A 49 -9.45 -11.81 12.31
CA GLN A 49 -9.37 -12.81 11.25
C GLN A 49 -9.87 -14.17 11.77
N PRO A 50 -10.39 -15.05 10.92
CA PRO A 50 -10.82 -16.40 11.34
C PRO A 50 -9.67 -17.23 11.91
N VAL A 51 -8.44 -16.91 11.52
CA VAL A 51 -7.19 -17.48 12.05
C VAL A 51 -6.19 -16.33 12.20
N PRO A 52 -5.52 -16.17 13.34
CA PRO A 52 -4.52 -15.14 13.55
C PRO A 52 -3.23 -15.46 12.77
N PHE A 53 -3.26 -15.27 11.45
CA PHE A 53 -2.14 -15.57 10.58
C PHE A 53 -1.02 -14.52 10.75
N SER A 54 0.18 -15.00 11.06
CA SER A 54 1.37 -14.14 11.23
C SER A 54 2.27 -14.16 10.00
N HIS A 55 2.33 -13.07 9.25
CA HIS A 55 3.33 -12.89 8.21
C HIS A 55 4.75 -12.84 8.78
N GLN A 56 4.93 -12.25 9.97
CA GLN A 56 6.21 -12.20 10.65
C GLN A 56 6.81 -13.60 10.82
N HIS A 57 5.99 -14.56 11.28
CA HIS A 57 6.45 -15.93 11.45
C HIS A 57 6.77 -16.61 10.13
N HIS A 58 5.89 -16.50 9.13
CA HIS A 58 6.01 -17.21 7.85
C HIS A 58 7.05 -16.59 6.91
N VAL A 59 7.14 -15.25 6.86
CA VAL A 59 8.06 -14.55 5.94
C VAL A 59 9.42 -14.32 6.61
N ALA A 60 9.48 -13.57 7.71
CA ALA A 60 10.77 -13.28 8.36
C ALA A 60 11.32 -14.49 9.11
N GLY A 61 10.46 -15.27 9.79
CA GLY A 61 10.89 -16.39 10.63
C GLY A 61 11.35 -17.61 9.83
N ILE A 62 10.62 -18.03 8.82
CA ILE A 62 10.90 -19.24 8.04
C ILE A 62 11.16 -19.03 6.56
N GLY A 63 11.18 -17.77 6.08
CA GLY A 63 11.66 -17.39 4.75
C GLY A 63 10.72 -17.76 3.60
N ILE A 64 9.41 -17.91 3.83
CA ILE A 64 8.46 -18.20 2.75
C ILE A 64 8.32 -17.00 1.84
N ASP A 65 8.53 -17.20 0.53
CA ASP A 65 8.33 -16.17 -0.50
C ASP A 65 6.85 -15.81 -0.62
N CYS A 66 6.58 -14.53 -0.84
CA CYS A 66 5.21 -13.99 -0.97
C CYS A 66 4.39 -14.74 -2.05
N ARG A 67 5.03 -15.15 -3.15
CA ARG A 67 4.43 -15.81 -4.30
C ARG A 67 4.00 -17.26 -4.01
N TYR A 68 4.51 -17.86 -2.93
CA TYR A 68 4.05 -19.19 -2.52
C TYR A 68 2.58 -19.18 -2.12
N CYS A 69 2.13 -18.09 -1.48
CA CYS A 69 0.75 -17.91 -1.04
C CYS A 69 -0.04 -17.00 -2.00
N HIS A 70 0.55 -15.90 -2.47
CA HIS A 70 -0.06 -14.94 -3.38
C HIS A 70 0.28 -15.25 -4.84
N THR A 71 -0.16 -16.42 -5.32
CA THR A 71 0.29 -17.01 -6.60
C THR A 71 -0.10 -16.22 -7.85
N SER A 72 -1.10 -15.35 -7.78
CA SER A 72 -1.58 -14.56 -8.91
C SER A 72 -1.07 -13.11 -8.94
N VAL A 73 -0.23 -12.71 -7.98
CA VAL A 73 0.22 -11.32 -7.81
C VAL A 73 0.97 -10.75 -9.01
N GLU A 74 1.69 -11.59 -9.75
CA GLU A 74 2.45 -11.19 -10.94
C GLU A 74 1.59 -11.20 -12.23
N THR A 75 0.45 -11.88 -12.23
CA THR A 75 -0.34 -12.15 -13.46
C THR A 75 -1.75 -11.59 -13.44
N SER A 76 -2.28 -11.25 -12.25
CA SER A 76 -3.67 -10.80 -12.07
C SER A 76 -3.75 -9.42 -11.41
N GLY A 77 -4.88 -8.77 -11.58
CA GLY A 77 -5.24 -7.56 -10.83
C GLY A 77 -5.38 -7.83 -9.34
N PHE A 78 -5.79 -9.04 -8.97
CA PHE A 78 -5.93 -9.49 -7.59
C PHE A 78 -4.78 -10.44 -7.22
N ALA A 79 -4.09 -10.15 -6.11
CA ALA A 79 -2.93 -10.94 -5.67
C ALA A 79 -3.27 -12.39 -5.28
N GLY A 80 -4.54 -12.62 -4.94
CA GLY A 80 -5.04 -13.90 -4.47
C GLY A 80 -4.81 -14.12 -2.98
N LEU A 81 -5.69 -14.92 -2.40
CA LEU A 81 -5.50 -15.53 -1.08
C LEU A 81 -5.21 -17.02 -1.30
N PRO A 82 -4.31 -17.61 -0.52
CA PRO A 82 -3.99 -19.03 -0.66
C PRO A 82 -5.22 -19.89 -0.32
N PRO A 83 -5.50 -20.94 -1.08
CA PRO A 83 -6.50 -21.93 -0.68
C PRO A 83 -6.03 -22.64 0.60
N THR A 84 -6.96 -23.10 1.43
CA THR A 84 -6.65 -23.79 2.69
C THR A 84 -5.68 -24.97 2.51
N LYS A 85 -5.72 -25.62 1.35
CA LYS A 85 -4.79 -26.69 0.97
C LYS A 85 -3.33 -26.23 1.06
N THR A 86 -3.02 -24.98 0.73
CA THR A 86 -1.65 -24.45 0.84
C THR A 86 -1.16 -24.44 2.29
N CYS A 87 -2.03 -24.09 3.24
CA CYS A 87 -1.74 -24.14 4.67
C CYS A 87 -1.47 -25.59 5.13
N MET A 88 -2.27 -26.52 4.63
CA MET A 88 -2.20 -27.95 4.99
C MET A 88 -0.99 -28.67 4.40
N ASN A 89 -0.24 -28.10 3.46
CA ASN A 89 1.05 -28.65 3.03
C ASN A 89 2.04 -28.79 4.20
N CYS A 90 1.97 -27.89 5.17
CA CYS A 90 2.81 -27.92 6.37
C CYS A 90 1.98 -28.29 7.61
N HIS A 91 0.80 -27.67 7.79
CA HIS A 91 0.00 -27.82 9.01
C HIS A 91 -0.76 -29.14 9.13
N SER A 92 -0.65 -30.02 8.14
CA SER A 92 -1.02 -31.44 8.32
C SER A 92 -0.05 -32.20 9.23
N GLN A 93 1.17 -31.68 9.44
CA GLN A 93 2.21 -32.30 10.25
C GLN A 93 2.71 -31.38 11.38
N ILE A 94 2.79 -30.08 11.12
CA ILE A 94 3.29 -29.08 12.07
C ILE A 94 2.10 -28.38 12.71
N TRP A 95 2.03 -28.38 14.05
CA TRP A 95 0.93 -27.82 14.85
C TRP A 95 -0.44 -28.40 14.48
N ASN A 96 -0.47 -29.64 14.03
CA ASN A 96 -1.68 -30.28 13.52
C ASN A 96 -2.80 -30.43 14.55
N ASP A 97 -2.48 -30.40 15.84
CA ASP A 97 -3.38 -30.51 17.00
C ASP A 97 -3.70 -29.13 17.65
N SER A 98 -3.07 -28.07 17.22
CA SER A 98 -3.29 -26.72 17.78
C SER A 98 -4.76 -26.27 17.63
N PRO A 99 -5.43 -25.85 18.72
CA PRO A 99 -6.78 -25.29 18.64
C PRO A 99 -6.88 -24.05 17.74
N MET A 100 -5.79 -23.26 17.66
CA MET A 100 -5.71 -22.07 16.80
C MET A 100 -5.88 -22.40 15.31
N LEU A 101 -5.47 -23.59 14.88
CA LEU A 101 -5.55 -24.08 13.51
C LEU A 101 -6.81 -24.91 13.22
N GLU A 102 -7.71 -25.08 14.21
CA GLU A 102 -8.95 -25.81 13.95
C GLU A 102 -9.80 -25.21 12.82
N PRO A 103 -9.93 -23.88 12.68
CA PRO A 103 -10.65 -23.32 11.51
C PRO A 103 -10.02 -23.72 10.17
N VAL A 104 -8.68 -23.85 10.09
CA VAL A 104 -7.96 -24.30 8.89
C VAL A 104 -8.27 -25.77 8.60
N ARG A 105 -8.17 -26.63 9.62
CA ARG A 105 -8.45 -28.06 9.48
C ARG A 105 -9.92 -28.32 9.12
N ALA A 106 -10.85 -27.61 9.76
CA ALA A 106 -12.26 -27.70 9.45
C ALA A 106 -12.55 -27.27 8.01
N SER A 107 -11.99 -26.12 7.60
CA SER A 107 -12.09 -25.63 6.22
C SER A 107 -11.60 -26.67 5.20
N PHE A 108 -10.45 -27.31 5.49
CA PHE A 108 -9.89 -28.32 4.60
C PHE A 108 -10.72 -29.62 4.59
N ARG A 109 -11.19 -30.09 5.75
CA ARG A 109 -11.98 -31.30 5.91
C ARG A 109 -13.36 -31.15 5.24
N ASP A 110 -14.00 -30.01 5.42
CA ASP A 110 -15.38 -29.77 5.02
C ASP A 110 -15.47 -29.12 3.61
N ASP A 111 -14.31 -28.93 2.94
CA ASP A 111 -14.14 -28.25 1.65
C ASP A 111 -14.86 -26.91 1.58
N ARG A 112 -14.73 -26.10 2.64
CA ARG A 112 -15.31 -24.77 2.77
C ARG A 112 -14.23 -23.73 2.94
N SER A 113 -14.26 -22.68 2.11
CA SER A 113 -13.29 -21.61 2.18
C SER A 113 -13.33 -20.86 3.51
N LEU A 114 -12.15 -20.50 4.05
CA LEU A 114 -12.05 -19.54 5.14
C LEU A 114 -12.52 -18.16 4.67
N VAL A 115 -13.39 -17.53 5.45
CA VAL A 115 -13.88 -16.19 5.18
C VAL A 115 -12.95 -15.17 5.86
N TRP A 116 -11.93 -14.74 5.11
CA TRP A 116 -10.99 -13.74 5.60
C TRP A 116 -11.60 -12.34 5.59
N THR A 117 -11.33 -11.57 6.63
CA THR A 117 -11.62 -10.13 6.63
C THR A 117 -10.63 -9.41 5.74
N ARG A 118 -11.13 -8.66 4.74
CA ARG A 118 -10.30 -7.91 3.83
C ARG A 118 -9.63 -6.75 4.56
N VAL A 119 -8.29 -6.71 4.57
CA VAL A 119 -7.50 -5.65 5.23
C VAL A 119 -7.30 -4.45 4.31
N HIS A 120 -6.95 -4.71 3.04
CA HIS A 120 -6.80 -3.68 2.01
C HIS A 120 -8.03 -3.73 1.11
N ASP A 121 -8.94 -2.80 1.30
CA ASP A 121 -10.22 -2.74 0.60
C ASP A 121 -10.42 -1.37 -0.04
N LEU A 122 -10.18 -1.30 -1.35
CA LEU A 122 -10.45 -0.10 -2.12
C LEU A 122 -11.93 -0.06 -2.49
N PRO A 123 -12.52 1.14 -2.62
CA PRO A 123 -13.90 1.28 -3.13
C PRO A 123 -14.05 0.63 -4.52
N ASP A 124 -15.22 0.08 -4.80
CA ASP A 124 -15.50 -0.68 -6.03
C ASP A 124 -15.30 0.13 -7.33
N PHE A 125 -15.30 1.44 -7.26
CA PHE A 125 -15.01 2.31 -8.39
C PHE A 125 -13.52 2.55 -8.64
N VAL A 126 -12.62 1.94 -7.84
CA VAL A 126 -11.16 2.02 -8.00
C VAL A 126 -10.63 0.69 -8.54
N TYR A 127 -10.12 0.72 -9.76
CA TYR A 127 -9.60 -0.47 -10.45
C TYR A 127 -8.09 -0.59 -10.26
N PHE A 128 -7.68 -1.21 -9.18
CA PHE A 128 -6.28 -1.49 -8.90
C PHE A 128 -5.83 -2.81 -9.55
N ASN A 129 -4.62 -2.83 -10.06
CA ASN A 129 -4.04 -4.03 -10.67
C ASN A 129 -2.63 -4.30 -10.12
N HIS A 130 -2.49 -5.39 -9.35
CA HIS A 130 -1.20 -5.81 -8.78
C HIS A 130 -0.17 -6.14 -9.85
N SER A 131 -0.53 -6.91 -10.88
CA SER A 131 0.44 -7.40 -11.87
C SER A 131 1.16 -6.26 -12.60
N ILE A 132 0.48 -5.16 -12.89
CA ILE A 132 1.08 -3.98 -13.52
C ILE A 132 2.09 -3.32 -12.57
N HIS A 133 1.76 -3.14 -11.30
CA HIS A 133 2.64 -2.51 -10.32
C HIS A 133 3.89 -3.35 -10.05
N VAL A 134 3.72 -4.67 -9.88
CA VAL A 134 4.83 -5.62 -9.74
C VAL A 134 5.72 -5.61 -10.99
N ALA A 135 5.11 -5.70 -12.18
CA ALA A 135 5.86 -5.68 -13.45
C ALA A 135 6.58 -4.34 -13.70
N LYS A 136 6.13 -3.25 -13.09
CA LYS A 136 6.78 -1.94 -13.17
C LYS A 136 7.75 -1.66 -12.02
N GLY A 137 8.01 -2.63 -11.15
CA GLY A 137 9.02 -2.53 -10.11
C GLY A 137 8.57 -1.76 -8.85
N VAL A 138 7.27 -1.76 -8.56
CA VAL A 138 6.76 -1.24 -7.28
C VAL A 138 6.86 -2.34 -6.23
N GLY A 139 7.61 -2.10 -5.16
CA GLY A 139 7.81 -3.10 -4.09
C GLY A 139 6.58 -3.27 -3.21
N CYS A 140 6.35 -4.49 -2.73
CA CYS A 140 5.22 -4.81 -1.84
C CYS A 140 5.18 -3.91 -0.61
N ALA A 141 6.34 -3.69 0.02
CA ALA A 141 6.47 -2.84 1.20
C ALA A 141 6.05 -1.38 0.97
N THR A 142 6.08 -0.89 -0.27
CA THR A 142 5.66 0.49 -0.60
C THR A 142 4.19 0.73 -0.26
N CYS A 143 3.33 -0.28 -0.50
CA CYS A 143 1.89 -0.20 -0.26
C CYS A 143 1.49 -0.90 1.05
N HIS A 144 2.06 -2.06 1.32
CA HIS A 144 1.67 -2.92 2.42
C HIS A 144 2.49 -2.72 3.70
N GLY A 145 3.55 -1.87 3.66
CA GLY A 145 4.44 -1.68 4.80
C GLY A 145 5.33 -2.90 5.09
N PRO A 146 5.89 -3.01 6.29
CA PRO A 146 6.81 -4.09 6.66
C PRO A 146 6.04 -5.38 7.01
N VAL A 147 5.43 -6.00 5.99
CA VAL A 147 4.58 -7.19 6.14
C VAL A 147 5.32 -8.35 6.82
N ASP A 148 6.60 -8.50 6.54
CA ASP A 148 7.49 -9.48 7.17
C ASP A 148 7.65 -9.29 8.69
N GLN A 149 7.24 -8.14 9.21
CA GLN A 149 7.29 -7.83 10.65
C GLN A 149 5.89 -7.75 11.28
N MET A 150 4.84 -8.07 10.52
CA MET A 150 3.46 -8.00 11.01
C MET A 150 3.02 -9.36 11.62
N PRO A 151 2.82 -9.42 12.95
CA PRO A 151 2.20 -10.58 13.59
C PRO A 151 0.73 -10.73 13.19
N LEU A 152 0.03 -9.61 13.02
CA LEU A 152 -1.31 -9.54 12.43
C LEU A 152 -1.29 -8.46 11.35
N MET A 153 -1.90 -8.76 10.21
CA MET A 153 -1.92 -7.86 9.06
C MET A 153 -2.78 -6.63 9.33
N TYR A 154 -2.23 -5.45 9.04
CA TYR A 154 -2.93 -4.17 9.08
C TYR A 154 -2.63 -3.35 7.82
N GLN A 155 -3.49 -2.39 7.52
CA GLN A 155 -3.28 -1.45 6.43
C GLN A 155 -2.24 -0.40 6.83
N ALA A 156 -1.07 -0.43 6.20
CA ALA A 156 0.03 0.47 6.54
C ALA A 156 -0.12 1.88 5.95
N GLN A 157 -0.80 2.02 4.81
CA GLN A 157 -0.98 3.28 4.10
C GLN A 157 -2.46 3.67 4.05
N SER A 158 -2.76 4.96 3.89
CA SER A 158 -4.15 5.44 3.84
C SER A 158 -4.93 4.88 2.63
N LEU A 159 -4.24 4.58 1.54
CA LEU A 159 -4.79 4.17 0.24
C LEU A 159 -5.79 5.17 -0.36
N GLN A 160 -5.79 6.40 0.13
CA GLN A 160 -6.58 7.48 -0.45
C GLN A 160 -6.00 7.92 -1.79
N MET A 161 -6.82 8.55 -2.63
CA MET A 161 -6.42 8.98 -3.96
C MET A 161 -5.16 9.87 -3.94
N GLU A 162 -5.03 10.76 -2.97
CA GLU A 162 -3.85 11.64 -2.84
C GLU A 162 -2.56 10.85 -2.61
N TRP A 163 -2.62 9.75 -1.86
CA TRP A 163 -1.49 8.85 -1.64
C TRP A 163 -1.09 8.14 -2.95
N CYS A 164 -2.05 7.62 -3.70
CA CYS A 164 -1.80 7.02 -5.01
C CYS A 164 -1.20 8.04 -5.99
N LEU A 165 -1.75 9.27 -6.02
CA LEU A 165 -1.27 10.34 -6.89
C LEU A 165 0.14 10.82 -6.52
N ALA A 166 0.57 10.74 -5.26
CA ALA A 166 1.94 11.07 -4.88
C ALA A 166 2.95 10.17 -5.62
N CYS A 167 2.68 8.85 -5.69
CA CYS A 167 3.48 7.93 -6.47
C CYS A 167 3.33 8.14 -7.99
N HIS A 168 2.12 8.31 -8.49
CA HIS A 168 1.86 8.45 -9.93
C HIS A 168 2.40 9.77 -10.53
N ARG A 169 2.62 10.80 -9.71
CA ARG A 169 3.25 12.07 -10.11
C ARG A 169 4.78 12.01 -10.16
N ALA A 170 5.38 11.14 -9.34
CA ALA A 170 6.82 11.00 -9.24
C ALA A 170 7.22 9.53 -9.03
N PRO A 171 6.88 8.63 -9.98
CA PRO A 171 7.06 7.18 -9.81
C PRO A 171 8.52 6.77 -9.61
N GLU A 172 9.47 7.54 -10.15
CA GLU A 172 10.90 7.29 -10.02
C GLU A 172 11.40 7.26 -8.57
N GLN A 173 10.68 7.87 -7.66
CA GLN A 173 11.01 7.84 -6.23
C GLN A 173 10.70 6.48 -5.57
N PHE A 174 9.86 5.65 -6.20
CA PHE A 174 9.31 4.43 -5.60
C PHE A 174 9.71 3.15 -6.33
N LEU A 175 10.27 3.29 -7.55
CA LEU A 175 10.65 2.13 -8.35
C LEU A 175 11.90 1.45 -7.80
N ARG A 176 11.89 0.13 -7.88
CA ARG A 176 13.03 -0.71 -7.58
C ARG A 176 13.23 -1.76 -8.69
N PRO A 177 14.40 -2.38 -8.80
CA PRO A 177 14.59 -3.51 -9.70
C PRO A 177 13.56 -4.61 -9.45
N ARG A 178 13.09 -5.27 -10.51
CA ARG A 178 12.05 -6.32 -10.39
C ARG A 178 12.44 -7.44 -9.44
N GLN A 179 13.71 -7.79 -9.40
CA GLN A 179 14.26 -8.80 -8.50
C GLN A 179 14.11 -8.40 -7.01
N GLN A 180 13.96 -7.10 -6.77
CA GLN A 180 13.83 -6.53 -5.43
C GLN A 180 12.37 -6.22 -5.02
N VAL A 181 11.38 -6.52 -5.87
CA VAL A 181 9.97 -6.19 -5.61
C VAL A 181 9.45 -6.92 -4.36
N PHE A 182 9.83 -8.18 -4.19
CA PHE A 182 9.44 -9.03 -3.06
C PHE A 182 10.40 -8.94 -1.87
N ASN A 183 11.51 -8.21 -2.02
CA ASN A 183 12.46 -8.01 -0.93
C ASN A 183 11.93 -6.97 0.06
N MET A 184 11.56 -7.42 1.26
CA MET A 184 11.03 -6.57 2.32
C MET A 184 12.12 -5.72 2.99
N THR A 185 13.39 -6.15 2.89
CA THR A 185 14.57 -5.45 3.44
C THR A 185 15.31 -4.58 2.41
N TYR A 186 14.68 -4.35 1.24
CA TYR A 186 15.29 -3.53 0.20
C TYR A 186 15.64 -2.13 0.71
N GLN A 187 16.89 -1.75 0.49
CA GLN A 187 17.39 -0.42 0.76
C GLN A 187 17.62 0.33 -0.57
N PRO A 188 17.15 1.58 -0.69
CA PRO A 188 17.46 2.40 -1.85
C PRO A 188 18.97 2.59 -2.01
N PRO A 189 19.46 2.81 -3.24
CA PRO A 189 20.87 3.05 -3.46
C PRO A 189 21.34 4.33 -2.76
N SER A 190 22.52 4.26 -2.22
CA SER A 190 23.23 5.38 -1.59
C SER A 190 24.70 5.38 -2.05
N PRO A 191 25.46 6.45 -1.81
CA PRO A 191 26.91 6.46 -2.08
C PRO A 191 27.66 5.32 -1.41
N GLU A 192 27.19 4.85 -0.25
CA GLU A 192 27.78 3.74 0.51
C GLU A 192 27.32 2.38 0.02
N HIS A 193 26.13 2.32 -0.59
CA HIS A 193 25.50 1.11 -1.08
C HIS A 193 24.96 1.31 -2.51
N PRO A 194 25.87 1.46 -3.51
CA PRO A 194 25.45 1.62 -4.90
C PRO A 194 24.85 0.33 -5.43
N LEU A 195 23.76 0.45 -6.20
CA LEU A 195 23.05 -0.66 -6.82
C LEU A 195 23.22 -0.65 -8.33
N THR A 196 23.29 -1.85 -8.92
CA THR A 196 23.14 -2.01 -10.37
C THR A 196 21.67 -1.85 -10.80
N LEU A 197 21.43 -1.75 -12.10
CA LEU A 197 20.08 -1.69 -12.66
C LEU A 197 19.24 -2.95 -12.37
N GLU A 198 19.88 -4.07 -12.09
CA GLU A 198 19.29 -5.35 -11.68
C GLU A 198 19.08 -5.43 -10.15
N GLY A 199 19.65 -4.49 -9.38
CA GLY A 199 19.49 -4.43 -7.92
C GLY A 199 20.52 -5.24 -7.14
N HIS A 200 21.67 -5.54 -7.75
CA HIS A 200 22.80 -6.13 -7.05
C HIS A 200 23.66 -5.02 -6.44
N LEU A 201 24.20 -5.27 -5.24
CA LEU A 201 25.20 -4.41 -4.63
C LEU A 201 26.46 -4.42 -5.50
N MET A 202 27.03 -3.25 -5.73
CA MET A 202 28.31 -3.15 -6.42
C MET A 202 29.46 -3.52 -5.47
N VAL A 203 30.32 -4.40 -5.93
CA VAL A 203 31.53 -4.77 -5.20
C VAL A 203 32.61 -3.70 -5.46
N PRO A 204 33.29 -3.18 -4.42
CA PRO A 204 34.41 -2.25 -4.61
C PRO A 204 35.47 -2.84 -5.56
N GLY A 205 35.87 -2.05 -6.57
CA GLY A 205 36.87 -2.47 -7.57
C GLY A 205 36.30 -2.97 -8.92
N GLN A 206 35.00 -3.12 -9.05
CA GLN A 206 34.37 -3.29 -10.38
C GLN A 206 34.25 -1.94 -11.10
N PRO A 207 34.44 -1.88 -12.43
CA PRO A 207 34.31 -0.62 -13.16
C PRO A 207 32.89 -0.06 -12.97
N ALA A 208 32.83 1.20 -12.51
CA ALA A 208 31.61 1.92 -12.14
C ALA A 208 30.67 2.28 -13.30
N ALA A 209 30.69 1.50 -14.39
CA ALA A 209 29.99 1.87 -15.61
C ALA A 209 28.45 1.94 -15.49
N GLU A 210 27.83 1.35 -14.43
CA GLU A 210 26.36 1.28 -14.32
C GLU A 210 25.84 1.25 -12.85
N GLY A 211 26.58 1.79 -11.88
CA GLY A 211 26.14 1.87 -10.50
C GLY A 211 25.36 3.15 -10.20
N PHE A 212 24.20 3.01 -9.58
CA PHE A 212 23.36 4.11 -9.12
C PHE A 212 23.61 4.36 -7.63
N THR A 213 23.85 5.62 -7.27
CA THR A 213 24.09 6.05 -5.89
C THR A 213 22.92 6.83 -5.30
N SER A 214 21.87 7.04 -6.09
CA SER A 214 20.63 7.65 -5.62
C SER A 214 19.38 6.95 -6.14
N GLN A 215 18.34 6.93 -5.32
CA GLN A 215 17.03 6.37 -5.71
C GLN A 215 16.46 7.06 -6.94
N LEU A 216 16.64 8.36 -7.06
CA LEU A 216 16.07 9.13 -8.16
C LEU A 216 16.73 8.77 -9.51
N GLU A 217 18.05 8.58 -9.52
CA GLU A 217 18.77 8.15 -10.73
C GLU A 217 18.40 6.74 -11.14
N LEU A 218 18.42 5.80 -10.19
CA LEU A 218 17.97 4.43 -10.43
C LEU A 218 16.51 4.40 -10.93
N GLY A 219 15.64 5.12 -10.25
CA GLY A 219 14.21 5.16 -10.60
C GLY A 219 13.95 5.73 -11.99
N ARG A 220 14.67 6.78 -12.42
CA ARG A 220 14.59 7.31 -13.79
C ARG A 220 15.05 6.28 -14.83
N ALA A 221 16.15 5.58 -14.57
CA ALA A 221 16.64 4.51 -15.43
C ALA A 221 15.61 3.37 -15.53
N LEU A 222 15.03 2.97 -14.39
CA LEU A 222 14.00 1.94 -14.32
C LEU A 222 12.70 2.39 -15.01
N ALA A 223 12.27 3.63 -14.85
CA ALA A 223 11.09 4.18 -15.53
C ALA A 223 11.21 4.05 -17.06
N LYS A 224 12.41 4.35 -17.59
CA LYS A 224 12.73 4.15 -19.01
C LYS A 224 12.77 2.66 -19.38
N LYS A 225 13.49 1.82 -18.61
CA LYS A 225 13.61 0.36 -18.86
C LYS A 225 12.25 -0.32 -18.83
N TYR A 226 11.37 0.05 -17.90
CA TYR A 226 10.06 -0.56 -17.76
C TYR A 226 8.98 0.13 -18.59
N ARG A 227 9.35 1.14 -19.41
CA ARG A 227 8.44 1.86 -20.30
C ARG A 227 7.22 2.37 -19.53
N LEU A 228 7.45 3.17 -18.49
CA LEU A 228 6.35 3.81 -17.78
C LEU A 228 5.66 4.82 -18.70
N ARG A 229 4.35 4.95 -18.54
CA ARG A 229 3.61 6.03 -19.18
C ARG A 229 4.09 7.39 -18.65
N ARG A 230 3.85 8.44 -19.40
CA ARG A 230 4.04 9.82 -18.92
C ARG A 230 3.10 10.12 -17.74
N VAL A 231 3.47 11.08 -16.92
CA VAL A 231 2.73 11.48 -15.71
C VAL A 231 1.28 11.82 -16.04
N GLU A 232 1.02 12.53 -17.15
CA GLU A 232 -0.33 12.87 -17.58
C GLU A 232 -1.20 11.62 -17.82
N GLY A 233 -0.60 10.56 -18.35
CA GLY A 233 -1.28 9.28 -18.53
C GLY A 233 -1.45 8.49 -17.23
N LEU A 234 -0.50 8.61 -16.29
CA LEU A 234 -0.57 7.95 -14.98
C LEU A 234 -1.58 8.63 -14.04
N THR A 235 -1.77 9.94 -14.18
CA THR A 235 -2.67 10.75 -13.35
C THR A 235 -4.04 11.00 -14.00
N SER A 236 -4.30 10.41 -15.16
CA SER A 236 -5.62 10.46 -15.78
C SER A 236 -6.65 9.72 -14.94
N CYS A 237 -7.84 10.29 -14.77
CA CYS A 237 -8.93 9.69 -14.00
C CYS A 237 -9.24 8.25 -14.45
N SER A 238 -9.23 7.99 -15.76
CA SER A 238 -9.49 6.67 -16.34
C SER A 238 -8.39 5.64 -16.11
N THR A 239 -7.27 6.00 -15.52
CA THR A 239 -6.23 5.05 -15.10
C THR A 239 -6.66 4.27 -13.87
N CYS A 240 -7.38 4.91 -12.96
CA CYS A 240 -7.83 4.34 -11.69
C CYS A 240 -9.35 4.13 -11.65
N HIS A 241 -10.13 4.92 -12.36
CA HIS A 241 -11.59 4.89 -12.34
C HIS A 241 -12.16 4.55 -13.72
N ARG A 242 -13.12 3.62 -13.76
CA ARG A 242 -13.80 3.17 -14.99
C ARG A 242 -15.30 3.14 -14.79
#